data_52d6155aeea3448600b7cb441fbba568
#
_entry.id   52d6155aeea3448600b7cb441fbba568
#
_cell.length_a   1.000
_cell.length_b   1.000
_cell.length_c   1.000
_cell.angle_alpha   90.00
_cell.angle_beta   90.00
_cell.angle_gamma   90.00
#
_symmetry.space_group_name_H-M   'P 1'
#
loop_
_entity.id
_entity.type
_entity.pdbx_description
1 polymer ?
#
loop_
_entity_poly.entity_id
_entity_poly.type
_entity_poly.pdbx_seq_one_letter_code
_entity_poly.pdbx_strand_id
1 'polypeptide(L)'
;RACVVAEINRSETAAGLAGLISTYQKELALSENQIYLTYFTNPDYANKISEKLLNRNDTSYQAFYRGFLETILLDQLNAVKNYTENEQILTAGQDYLTAIGFDYAGFDKLSNKDFVYRKLAEKSDYKTIDEVQTVFLQAVKDAGKNSSSGDSGNSGNSSRSDSSSGST
;
A
#
# COMPACT_ATOMS: atom_id res chain seq x y z
N ARG A 1 -17.56 -19.52 -10.94
CA ARG A 1 -17.32 -18.21 -10.27
C ARG A 1 -18.59 -17.35 -10.21
N ALA A 2 -19.35 -17.23 -11.30
CA ALA A 2 -20.58 -16.42 -11.29
C ALA A 2 -21.62 -16.94 -10.27
N CYS A 3 -21.81 -18.26 -10.14
CA CYS A 3 -22.69 -18.84 -9.16
C CYS A 3 -22.25 -18.56 -7.71
N VAL A 4 -20.93 -18.56 -7.46
CA VAL A 4 -20.37 -18.25 -6.14
C VAL A 4 -20.62 -16.78 -5.78
N VAL A 5 -20.41 -15.85 -6.72
CA VAL A 5 -20.71 -14.43 -6.51
C VAL A 5 -22.19 -14.20 -6.23
N ALA A 6 -23.10 -14.92 -6.94
CA ALA A 6 -24.53 -14.84 -6.67
C ALA A 6 -24.89 -15.36 -5.27
N GLU A 7 -24.21 -16.38 -4.77
CA GLU A 7 -24.39 -16.88 -3.40
C GLU A 7 -23.86 -15.89 -2.36
N ILE A 8 -22.69 -15.30 -2.60
CA ILE A 8 -22.11 -14.23 -1.79
C ILE A 8 -23.08 -13.05 -1.67
N ASN A 9 -23.66 -12.60 -2.78
CA ASN A 9 -24.63 -11.49 -2.80
C ASN A 9 -25.92 -11.75 -2.00
N ARG A 10 -26.24 -13.02 -1.72
CA ARG A 10 -27.39 -13.40 -0.88
C ARG A 10 -27.07 -13.47 0.60
N SER A 11 -25.80 -13.31 0.98
CA SER A 11 -25.41 -13.36 2.39
C SER A 11 -26.03 -12.19 3.16
N GLU A 12 -26.69 -12.50 4.27
CA GLU A 12 -27.37 -11.51 5.12
C GLU A 12 -26.51 -11.08 6.31
N THR A 13 -25.43 -11.80 6.60
CA THR A 13 -24.57 -11.55 7.75
C THR A 13 -23.09 -11.51 7.38
N ALA A 14 -22.32 -10.71 8.10
CA ALA A 14 -20.86 -10.64 7.91
C ALA A 14 -20.18 -11.99 8.13
N ALA A 15 -20.58 -12.73 9.18
CA ALA A 15 -20.04 -14.06 9.47
C ALA A 15 -20.38 -15.07 8.37
N GLY A 16 -21.60 -15.04 7.84
CA GLY A 16 -22.02 -15.88 6.73
C GLY A 16 -21.21 -15.55 5.46
N LEU A 17 -21.05 -14.28 5.15
CA LEU A 17 -20.25 -13.81 4.03
C LEU A 17 -18.78 -14.24 4.16
N ALA A 18 -18.16 -14.04 5.32
CA ALA A 18 -16.79 -14.46 5.59
C ALA A 18 -16.63 -15.98 5.41
N GLY A 19 -17.58 -16.76 5.90
CA GLY A 19 -17.61 -18.22 5.74
C GLY A 19 -17.71 -18.66 4.28
N LEU A 20 -18.55 -18.01 3.47
CA LEU A 20 -18.68 -18.28 2.03
C LEU A 20 -17.38 -17.97 1.28
N ILE A 21 -16.78 -16.81 1.53
CA ILE A 21 -15.50 -16.42 0.90
C ILE A 21 -14.42 -17.45 1.24
N SER A 22 -14.31 -17.86 2.50
CA SER A 22 -13.32 -18.86 2.93
C SER A 22 -13.59 -20.24 2.32
N THR A 23 -14.85 -20.64 2.23
CA THR A 23 -15.25 -21.93 1.63
C THR A 23 -14.88 -21.98 0.15
N TYR A 24 -15.15 -20.90 -0.59
CA TYR A 24 -14.94 -20.80 -2.03
C TYR A 24 -13.63 -20.12 -2.44
N GLN A 25 -12.64 -20.06 -1.54
CA GLN A 25 -11.38 -19.34 -1.80
C GLN A 25 -10.65 -19.81 -3.08
N LYS A 26 -10.73 -21.10 -3.42
CA LYS A 26 -10.12 -21.64 -4.65
C LYS A 26 -10.87 -21.17 -5.90
N GLU A 27 -12.18 -21.29 -5.89
CA GLU A 27 -13.05 -20.84 -6.98
C GLU A 27 -12.95 -19.33 -7.21
N LEU A 28 -12.75 -18.58 -6.14
CA LEU A 28 -12.56 -17.14 -6.14
C LEU A 28 -11.11 -16.72 -6.47
N ALA A 29 -10.20 -17.67 -6.69
CA ALA A 29 -8.77 -17.43 -6.91
C ALA A 29 -8.08 -16.63 -5.76
N LEU A 30 -8.52 -16.86 -4.53
CA LEU A 30 -7.98 -16.24 -3.33
C LEU A 30 -6.99 -17.12 -2.58
N SER A 31 -6.99 -18.43 -2.81
CA SER A 31 -6.18 -19.39 -2.04
C SER A 31 -4.67 -19.16 -2.10
N GLU A 32 -4.19 -18.46 -3.12
CA GLU A 32 -2.77 -18.08 -3.29
C GLU A 32 -2.56 -16.56 -3.28
N ASN A 33 -3.64 -15.80 -3.06
CA ASN A 33 -3.56 -14.34 -3.04
C ASN A 33 -2.97 -13.85 -1.72
N GLN A 34 -1.89 -13.07 -1.77
CA GLN A 34 -1.17 -12.63 -0.57
C GLN A 34 -1.99 -11.70 0.32
N ILE A 35 -2.87 -10.88 -0.23
CA ILE A 35 -3.77 -10.01 0.56
C ILE A 35 -4.73 -10.89 1.37
N TYR A 36 -5.35 -11.88 0.73
CA TYR A 36 -6.24 -12.83 1.39
C TYR A 36 -5.51 -13.60 2.50
N LEU A 37 -4.36 -14.20 2.18
CA LEU A 37 -3.58 -15.01 3.09
C LEU A 37 -3.04 -14.23 4.29
N THR A 38 -2.65 -12.97 4.08
CA THR A 38 -2.08 -12.14 5.13
C THR A 38 -3.14 -11.60 6.08
N TYR A 39 -4.30 -11.21 5.57
CA TYR A 39 -5.28 -10.46 6.36
C TYR A 39 -6.59 -11.22 6.59
N PHE A 40 -7.19 -11.79 5.56
CA PHE A 40 -8.53 -12.35 5.64
C PHE A 40 -8.61 -13.72 6.34
N THR A 41 -7.50 -14.40 6.52
CA THR A 41 -7.42 -15.65 7.29
C THR A 41 -7.61 -15.48 8.79
N ASN A 42 -7.50 -14.24 9.30
CA ASN A 42 -7.87 -13.90 10.66
C ASN A 42 -9.41 -13.76 10.76
N PRO A 43 -10.12 -14.54 11.60
CA PRO A 43 -11.57 -14.53 11.65
C PRO A 43 -12.20 -13.20 12.05
N ASP A 44 -11.61 -12.49 13.01
CA ASP A 44 -12.11 -11.19 13.48
C ASP A 44 -11.99 -10.14 12.38
N TYR A 45 -10.85 -10.14 11.70
CA TYR A 45 -10.63 -9.25 10.56
C TYR A 45 -11.51 -9.61 9.37
N ALA A 46 -11.70 -10.90 9.09
CA ALA A 46 -12.61 -11.36 8.05
C ALA A 46 -14.05 -10.89 8.28
N ASN A 47 -14.53 -10.94 9.51
CA ASN A 47 -15.86 -10.42 9.87
C ASN A 47 -15.92 -8.89 9.65
N LYS A 48 -14.93 -8.15 10.11
CA LYS A 48 -14.86 -6.68 9.91
C LYS A 48 -14.90 -6.29 8.44
N ILE A 49 -14.14 -6.97 7.59
CA ILE A 49 -14.15 -6.71 6.14
C ILE A 49 -15.47 -7.12 5.51
N SER A 50 -16.03 -8.25 5.93
CA SER A 50 -17.31 -8.75 5.43
C SER A 50 -18.45 -7.79 5.74
N GLU A 51 -18.45 -7.09 6.88
CA GLU A 51 -19.40 -6.01 7.17
C GLU A 51 -19.36 -4.90 6.11
N LYS A 52 -18.16 -4.53 5.65
CA LYS A 52 -17.99 -3.52 4.60
C LYS A 52 -18.41 -4.01 3.21
N LEU A 53 -18.41 -5.32 3.00
CA LEU A 53 -18.76 -5.96 1.73
C LEU A 53 -20.24 -6.33 1.63
N LEU A 54 -20.98 -6.38 2.74
CA LEU A 54 -22.41 -6.66 2.74
C LEU A 54 -23.16 -5.67 1.83
N ASN A 55 -24.15 -6.17 1.11
CA ASN A 55 -25.03 -5.38 0.23
C ASN A 55 -24.35 -4.73 -0.98
N ARG A 56 -23.13 -5.12 -1.34
CA ARG A 56 -22.46 -4.60 -2.53
C ARG A 56 -23.16 -4.98 -3.84
N ASN A 57 -23.77 -6.19 -3.88
CA ASN A 57 -24.46 -6.72 -5.08
C ASN A 57 -23.57 -6.68 -6.34
N ASP A 58 -22.38 -7.26 -6.24
CA ASP A 58 -21.43 -7.32 -7.34
C ASP A 58 -22.02 -8.10 -8.53
N THR A 59 -22.00 -7.50 -9.72
CA THR A 59 -22.62 -8.05 -10.94
C THR A 59 -21.72 -9.04 -11.67
N SER A 60 -20.45 -9.14 -11.30
CA SER A 60 -19.49 -10.06 -11.89
C SER A 60 -18.44 -10.53 -10.89
N TYR A 61 -17.77 -11.62 -11.23
CA TYR A 61 -16.61 -12.08 -10.46
C TYR A 61 -15.50 -11.01 -10.40
N GLN A 62 -15.23 -10.33 -11.50
CA GLN A 62 -14.21 -9.29 -11.55
C GLN A 62 -14.54 -8.12 -10.61
N ALA A 63 -15.79 -7.69 -10.58
CA ALA A 63 -16.24 -6.65 -9.66
C ALA A 63 -16.09 -7.06 -8.20
N PHE A 64 -16.48 -8.29 -7.86
CA PHE A 64 -16.29 -8.86 -6.53
C PHE A 64 -14.80 -8.94 -6.17
N TYR A 65 -13.98 -9.55 -7.01
CA TYR A 65 -12.55 -9.77 -6.75
C TYR A 65 -11.82 -8.45 -6.51
N ARG A 66 -12.03 -7.49 -7.40
CA ARG A 66 -11.47 -6.15 -7.27
C ARG A 66 -11.94 -5.47 -5.98
N GLY A 67 -13.23 -5.42 -5.76
CA GLY A 67 -13.81 -4.77 -4.57
C GLY A 67 -13.38 -5.41 -3.26
N PHE A 68 -13.25 -6.73 -3.23
CA PHE A 68 -12.73 -7.47 -2.07
C PHE A 68 -11.29 -7.07 -1.74
N LEU A 69 -10.39 -7.15 -2.70
CA LEU A 69 -8.97 -6.85 -2.47
C LEU A 69 -8.74 -5.36 -2.17
N GLU A 70 -9.39 -4.45 -2.88
CA GLU A 70 -9.28 -3.01 -2.63
C GLU A 70 -9.85 -2.61 -1.27
N THR A 71 -10.93 -3.23 -0.83
CA THR A 71 -11.49 -2.99 0.52
C THR A 71 -10.49 -3.33 1.60
N ILE A 72 -9.79 -4.46 1.49
CA ILE A 72 -8.76 -4.86 2.44
C ILE A 72 -7.57 -3.90 2.41
N LEU A 73 -7.04 -3.59 1.22
CA LEU A 73 -5.89 -2.70 1.07
C LEU A 73 -6.18 -1.31 1.65
N LEU A 74 -7.33 -0.73 1.33
CA LEU A 74 -7.72 0.59 1.83
C LEU A 74 -7.97 0.56 3.35
N ASP A 75 -8.60 -0.48 3.89
CA ASP A 75 -8.79 -0.61 5.33
C ASP A 75 -7.46 -0.69 6.06
N GLN A 76 -6.51 -1.46 5.55
CA GLN A 76 -5.18 -1.58 6.13
C GLN A 76 -4.40 -0.26 6.03
N LEU A 77 -4.37 0.39 4.87
CA LEU A 77 -3.66 1.65 4.68
C LEU A 77 -4.23 2.77 5.57
N ASN A 78 -5.55 2.82 5.75
CA ASN A 78 -6.20 3.80 6.61
C ASN A 78 -6.00 3.54 8.11
N ALA A 79 -5.66 2.31 8.49
CA ALA A 79 -5.39 1.91 9.87
C ALA A 79 -3.91 2.04 10.27
N VAL A 80 -3.01 2.33 9.34
CA VAL A 80 -1.56 2.36 9.56
C VAL A 80 -1.15 3.38 10.63
N LYS A 81 -0.28 2.93 11.52
CA LYS A 81 0.32 3.74 12.59
C LYS A 81 1.79 4.07 12.33
N ASN A 82 2.47 3.29 11.49
CA ASN A 82 3.87 3.48 11.12
C ASN A 82 4.15 3.04 9.67
N TYR A 83 5.28 3.47 9.13
CA TYR A 83 5.63 3.22 7.73
C TYR A 83 5.97 1.74 7.40
N THR A 84 6.40 0.97 8.39
CA THR A 84 6.71 -0.46 8.21
C THR A 84 5.44 -1.25 7.86
N GLU A 85 4.30 -0.87 8.43
CA GLU A 85 3.01 -1.46 8.09
C GLU A 85 2.63 -1.15 6.64
N ASN A 86 2.89 0.06 6.14
CA ASN A 86 2.69 0.40 4.73
C ASN A 86 3.54 -0.45 3.79
N GLU A 87 4.80 -0.69 4.13
CA GLU A 87 5.65 -1.59 3.36
C GLU A 87 5.05 -2.99 3.28
N GLN A 88 4.59 -3.55 4.40
CA GLN A 88 3.97 -4.87 4.46
C GLN A 88 2.68 -4.93 3.62
N ILE A 89 1.84 -3.90 3.69
CA ILE A 89 0.58 -3.82 2.94
C ILE A 89 0.86 -3.77 1.43
N LEU A 90 1.77 -2.91 1.00
CA LEU A 90 2.12 -2.79 -0.42
C LEU A 90 2.83 -4.03 -0.95
N THR A 91 3.63 -4.70 -0.14
CA THR A 91 4.25 -5.99 -0.50
C THR A 91 3.19 -7.08 -0.69
N ALA A 92 2.23 -7.20 0.22
CA ALA A 92 1.12 -8.15 0.08
C ALA A 92 0.23 -7.83 -1.13
N GLY A 93 0.05 -6.55 -1.44
CA GLY A 93 -0.77 -6.08 -2.56
C GLY A 93 -0.05 -5.98 -3.90
N GLN A 94 1.26 -6.22 -3.97
CA GLN A 94 2.07 -5.91 -5.15
C GLN A 94 1.58 -6.60 -6.43
N ASP A 95 1.28 -7.89 -6.37
CA ASP A 95 0.81 -8.63 -7.56
C ASP A 95 -0.52 -8.09 -8.07
N TYR A 96 -1.46 -7.83 -7.16
CA TYR A 96 -2.75 -7.24 -7.51
C TYR A 96 -2.59 -5.82 -8.06
N LEU A 97 -1.85 -4.96 -7.38
CA LEU A 97 -1.63 -3.58 -7.79
C LEU A 97 -0.94 -3.50 -9.15
N THR A 98 0.06 -4.34 -9.39
CA THR A 98 0.71 -4.46 -10.70
C THR A 98 -0.29 -4.88 -11.78
N ALA A 99 -1.14 -5.85 -11.49
CA ALA A 99 -2.14 -6.34 -12.44
C ALA A 99 -3.17 -5.28 -12.83
N ILE A 100 -3.50 -4.34 -11.96
CA ILE A 100 -4.42 -3.22 -12.27
C ILE A 100 -3.70 -1.98 -12.82
N GLY A 101 -2.39 -2.05 -13.05
CA GLY A 101 -1.60 -0.97 -13.65
C GLY A 101 -1.12 0.09 -12.66
N PHE A 102 -0.97 -0.24 -11.38
CA PHE A 102 -0.37 0.69 -10.40
C PHE A 102 1.04 1.08 -10.86
N ASP A 103 1.32 2.38 -10.86
CA ASP A 103 2.57 2.93 -11.38
C ASP A 103 3.65 2.99 -10.29
N TYR A 104 4.68 2.16 -10.45
CA TYR A 104 5.87 2.12 -9.62
C TYR A 104 7.05 2.90 -10.20
N ALA A 105 6.84 3.73 -11.24
CA ALA A 105 7.92 4.42 -11.93
C ALA A 105 8.81 5.23 -10.97
N GLY A 106 10.11 4.95 -11.03
CA GLY A 106 11.13 5.60 -10.19
C GLY A 106 11.28 5.02 -8.79
N PHE A 107 10.31 4.26 -8.27
CA PHE A 107 10.35 3.72 -6.92
C PHE A 107 11.49 2.73 -6.69
N ASP A 108 11.73 1.81 -7.63
CA ASP A 108 12.79 0.79 -7.49
C ASP A 108 14.20 1.39 -7.42
N LYS A 109 14.38 2.58 -7.97
CA LYS A 109 15.66 3.31 -8.00
C LYS A 109 15.92 4.13 -6.73
N LEU A 110 14.95 4.26 -5.83
CA LEU A 110 15.11 5.01 -4.62
C LEU A 110 16.01 4.30 -3.62
N SER A 111 16.94 5.04 -3.01
CA SER A 111 17.71 4.58 -1.86
C SER A 111 16.95 4.72 -0.53
N ASN A 112 15.97 5.62 -0.48
CA ASN A 112 15.19 5.96 0.72
C ASN A 112 13.69 5.63 0.53
N LYS A 113 13.37 4.39 0.22
CA LYS A 113 11.98 3.92 0.05
C LYS A 113 11.10 4.17 1.28
N ASP A 114 11.68 4.18 2.46
CA ASP A 114 11.01 4.50 3.72
C ASP A 114 10.32 5.87 3.69
N PHE A 115 10.89 6.85 2.97
CA PHE A 115 10.28 8.15 2.81
C PHE A 115 8.90 8.05 2.14
N VAL A 116 8.77 7.21 1.12
CA VAL A 116 7.50 6.99 0.41
C VAL A 116 6.47 6.36 1.35
N TYR A 117 6.86 5.35 2.11
CA TYR A 117 5.96 4.69 3.07
C TYR A 117 5.52 5.64 4.20
N ARG A 118 6.40 6.50 4.67
CA ARG A 118 6.06 7.54 5.66
C ARG A 118 5.04 8.54 5.10
N LYS A 119 5.21 8.97 3.86
CA LYS A 119 4.26 9.87 3.19
C LYS A 119 2.89 9.24 3.03
N LEU A 120 2.82 7.96 2.69
CA LEU A 120 1.55 7.23 2.65
C LEU A 120 0.88 7.16 4.03
N ALA A 121 1.66 7.03 5.11
CA ALA A 121 1.14 6.95 6.47
C ALA A 121 0.61 8.30 7.02
N GLU A 122 0.94 9.42 6.40
CA GLU A 122 0.43 10.75 6.78
C GLU A 122 -1.08 10.92 6.48
N LYS A 123 -1.64 10.07 5.61
CA LYS A 123 -3.07 10.06 5.26
C LYS A 123 -3.74 8.79 5.74
N SER A 124 -4.92 8.91 6.33
CA SER A 124 -5.69 7.79 6.92
C SER A 124 -7.14 7.71 6.42
N ASP A 125 -7.45 8.37 5.32
CA ASP A 125 -8.80 8.45 4.75
C ASP A 125 -8.85 8.20 3.24
N TYR A 126 -7.96 7.34 2.74
CA TYR A 126 -7.98 6.90 1.35
C TYR A 126 -9.33 6.28 0.99
N LYS A 127 -9.95 6.76 -0.09
CA LYS A 127 -11.22 6.25 -0.60
C LYS A 127 -11.05 5.31 -1.79
N THR A 128 -9.98 5.50 -2.56
CA THR A 128 -9.69 4.72 -3.78
C THR A 128 -8.20 4.39 -3.87
N ILE A 129 -7.89 3.37 -4.65
CA ILE A 129 -6.50 3.04 -5.00
C ILE A 129 -5.84 4.16 -5.82
N ASP A 130 -6.59 4.89 -6.63
CA ASP A 130 -6.08 6.04 -7.39
C ASP A 130 -5.57 7.16 -6.47
N GLU A 131 -6.23 7.40 -5.34
CA GLU A 131 -5.72 8.34 -4.33
C GLU A 131 -4.40 7.86 -3.73
N VAL A 132 -4.29 6.56 -3.43
CA VAL A 132 -3.04 5.95 -2.95
C VAL A 132 -1.92 6.14 -3.97
N GLN A 133 -2.21 5.89 -5.24
CA GLN A 133 -1.24 6.06 -6.33
C GLN A 133 -0.79 7.51 -6.46
N THR A 134 -1.69 8.47 -6.34
CA THR A 134 -1.36 9.91 -6.41
C THR A 134 -0.37 10.31 -5.33
N VAL A 135 -0.62 9.90 -4.08
CA VAL A 135 0.29 10.16 -2.96
C VAL A 135 1.61 9.42 -3.14
N PHE A 136 1.57 8.17 -3.59
CA PHE A 136 2.75 7.35 -3.86
C PHE A 136 3.68 7.99 -4.90
N LEU A 137 3.16 8.40 -6.05
CA LEU A 137 3.95 9.01 -7.12
C LEU A 137 4.53 10.36 -6.70
N GLN A 138 3.78 11.18 -5.96
CA GLN A 138 4.30 12.43 -5.43
C GLN A 138 5.43 12.18 -4.44
N ALA A 139 5.28 11.21 -3.56
CA ALA A 139 6.31 10.84 -2.59
C ALA A 139 7.59 10.30 -3.28
N VAL A 140 7.44 9.53 -4.36
CA VAL A 140 8.57 9.05 -5.18
C VAL A 140 9.35 10.23 -5.78
N LYS A 141 8.66 11.22 -6.33
CA LYS A 141 9.28 12.44 -6.86
C LYS A 141 10.04 13.22 -5.79
N ASP A 142 9.43 13.38 -4.61
CA ASP A 142 10.02 14.14 -3.51
C ASP A 142 11.23 13.40 -2.92
N ALA A 143 11.16 12.09 -2.80
CA ALA A 143 12.30 11.25 -2.39
C ALA A 143 13.49 11.37 -3.34
N GLY A 144 13.24 11.41 -4.66
CA GLY A 144 14.26 11.60 -5.68
C GLY A 144 14.98 12.94 -5.58
N LYS A 145 14.26 14.02 -5.27
CA LYS A 145 14.84 15.36 -5.06
C LYS A 145 15.76 15.41 -3.84
N ASN A 146 15.35 14.79 -2.74
CA ASN A 146 16.12 14.75 -1.50
C ASN A 146 17.44 13.97 -1.64
N SER A 147 17.50 12.99 -2.53
CA SER A 147 18.72 12.24 -2.84
C SER A 147 19.73 13.06 -3.65
N SER A 148 19.27 14.07 -4.40
CA SER A 148 20.13 14.92 -5.24
C SER A 148 20.76 16.11 -4.47
N SER A 149 20.29 16.41 -3.27
CA SER A 149 20.76 17.57 -2.47
C SER A 149 21.93 17.24 -1.53
N GLY A 150 22.44 16.01 -1.54
CA GLY A 150 23.48 15.52 -0.63
C GLY A 150 24.92 15.68 -1.10
N ASP A 151 25.17 16.22 -2.32
CA ASP A 151 26.54 16.38 -2.84
C ASP A 151 26.76 17.79 -3.41
N SER A 152 26.88 18.75 -2.53
CA SER A 152 27.41 20.07 -2.89
C SER A 152 28.08 20.74 -1.68
N GLY A 153 29.37 20.61 -1.65
CA GLY A 153 30.21 21.71 -1.13
C GLY A 153 30.84 21.53 0.24
N ASN A 154 31.90 20.80 0.29
CA ASN A 154 32.97 21.24 1.18
C ASN A 154 34.23 21.56 0.33
N SER A 155 34.25 22.75 -0.27
CA SER A 155 35.49 23.36 -0.74
C SER A 155 36.14 24.05 0.43
N GLY A 156 37.14 23.37 0.99
CA GLY A 156 37.98 23.93 2.01
C GLY A 156 38.68 25.21 1.51
N ASN A 157 38.43 26.28 2.19
CA ASN A 157 39.26 27.49 2.09
C ASN A 157 40.33 27.44 3.18
N SER A 158 41.50 26.96 2.80
CA SER A 158 42.72 27.09 3.60
C SER A 158 43.29 28.48 3.39
N SER A 159 42.95 29.43 4.23
CA SER A 159 43.67 30.70 4.32
C SER A 159 44.86 30.51 5.25
N ARG A 160 46.03 30.38 4.65
CA ARG A 160 47.29 30.62 5.32
C ARG A 160 47.43 32.12 5.55
N SER A 161 47.55 32.53 6.77
CA SER A 161 48.13 33.79 7.14
C SER A 161 49.50 33.57 7.78
N ASP A 162 50.52 33.80 6.99
CA ASP A 162 51.85 34.06 7.45
C ASP A 162 51.87 35.44 8.12
N SER A 163 52.32 35.50 9.33
CA SER A 163 52.75 36.73 9.97
C SER A 163 54.10 36.49 10.61
N SER A 164 55.09 36.76 9.83
CA SER A 164 56.43 37.06 10.32
C SER A 164 56.47 38.47 10.93
N SER A 165 56.95 38.61 12.11
CA SER A 165 57.57 39.82 12.55
C SER A 165 58.72 39.50 13.47
N GLY A 166 59.88 39.71 12.95
CA GLY A 166 61.09 39.74 13.68
C GLY A 166 61.37 41.11 14.22
N SER A 167 62.41 41.19 15.04
CA SER A 167 63.25 42.30 15.42
C SER A 167 62.84 42.97 16.71
N THR A 168 63.64 43.07 17.57
CA THR A 168 65.00 43.43 17.96
C THR A 168 65.12 43.28 19.44
#